data_650cf3b77f7b7cb9290f5551f957f6a7
#
_entry.id   650cf3b77f7b7cb9290f5551f957f6a7
#
_cell.length_a   1.000
_cell.length_b   1.000
_cell.length_c   1.000
_cell.angle_alpha   90.00
_cell.angle_beta   90.00
_cell.angle_gamma   90.00
#
_symmetry.space_group_name_H-M   'P 1'
#
loop_
_entity.id
_entity.type
_entity.pdbx_description
1 polymer ?
#
loop_
_entity_poly.entity_id
_entity_poly.type
_entity_poly.pdbx_seq_one_letter_code
_entity_poly.pdbx_strand_id
1 'polypeptide(L)'
;LLELKNVSAGYGLLQILWGISLQVEQGEFVSLVGPNGAGKTTCLKAISGLIKASEGDIIFLDENITKKNPPDITRMGLSFVTEDGCLFTGMTVEENLRLGAFILKDKKRVNQTEKYVLELFPRLKERRKQLAGTLSGGERKMLSIARGLMSNPKILLVDEPSLGLAPNLADAVFDALVSLNKQGVTILLVEQNVNTTLEITDRTYVIEQGRICLQGPSSEMLANDHVKSCYLGLA
;
A
#
# COMPACT_ATOMS: atom_id res chain seq x y z
N LEU A 1 6.78 13.89 2.38
CA LEU A 1 7.40 12.59 2.61
C LEU A 1 7.71 11.84 1.30
N LEU A 2 6.70 11.66 0.44
CA LEU A 2 6.83 11.05 -0.90
C LEU A 2 6.28 12.02 -1.94
N GLU A 3 7.01 12.21 -3.04
CA GLU A 3 6.60 13.06 -4.15
C GLU A 3 6.98 12.42 -5.50
N LEU A 4 6.03 12.35 -6.41
CA LEU A 4 6.24 11.99 -7.81
C LEU A 4 6.10 13.24 -8.67
N LYS A 5 7.07 13.50 -9.56
CA LYS A 5 7.10 14.65 -10.49
C LYS A 5 7.14 14.15 -11.91
N ASN A 6 6.01 14.23 -12.63
CA ASN A 6 5.86 13.84 -14.04
C ASN A 6 6.45 12.46 -14.36
N VAL A 7 6.16 11.47 -13.50
CA VAL A 7 6.73 10.13 -13.62
C VAL A 7 6.05 9.35 -14.75
N SER A 8 6.85 8.89 -15.70
CA SER A 8 6.46 7.93 -16.73
C SER A 8 7.14 6.60 -16.49
N ALA A 9 6.42 5.50 -16.65
CA ALA A 9 6.96 4.14 -16.42
C ALA A 9 6.15 3.08 -17.17
N GLY A 10 6.76 1.90 -17.37
CA GLY A 10 6.09 0.80 -18.06
C GLY A 10 6.92 -0.48 -18.08
N TYR A 11 6.54 -1.42 -18.92
CA TYR A 11 7.16 -2.74 -19.05
C TYR A 11 7.78 -2.89 -20.43
N GLY A 12 9.10 -2.84 -20.51
CA GLY A 12 9.81 -2.89 -21.80
C GLY A 12 9.40 -1.72 -22.69
N LEU A 13 8.80 -2.00 -23.84
CA LEU A 13 8.31 -0.98 -24.78
C LEU A 13 6.88 -0.51 -24.47
N LEU A 14 6.17 -1.16 -23.56
CA LEU A 14 4.80 -0.80 -23.22
C LEU A 14 4.79 0.23 -22.08
N GLN A 15 4.52 1.48 -22.43
CA GLN A 15 4.33 2.54 -21.45
C GLN A 15 2.93 2.46 -20.83
N ILE A 16 2.87 2.54 -19.50
CA ILE A 16 1.64 2.46 -18.71
C ILE A 16 1.35 3.78 -18.02
N LEU A 17 2.36 4.42 -17.43
CA LEU A 17 2.23 5.69 -16.71
C LEU A 17 2.73 6.84 -17.59
N TRP A 18 1.96 7.91 -17.59
CA TRP A 18 2.18 9.06 -18.45
C TRP A 18 2.20 10.36 -17.62
N GLY A 19 3.36 10.72 -17.10
CA GLY A 19 3.55 11.98 -16.37
C GLY A 19 2.78 12.05 -15.05
N ILE A 20 2.79 10.96 -14.24
CA ILE A 20 2.14 10.92 -12.94
C ILE A 20 2.80 11.90 -11.97
N SER A 21 1.98 12.77 -11.37
CA SER A 21 2.39 13.65 -10.28
C SER A 21 1.46 13.45 -9.09
N LEU A 22 2.02 13.09 -7.92
CA LEU A 22 1.29 12.94 -6.67
C LEU A 22 2.21 13.18 -5.49
N GLN A 23 1.64 13.49 -4.34
CA GLN A 23 2.34 13.72 -3.08
C GLN A 23 1.67 12.96 -1.94
N VAL A 24 2.47 12.51 -0.97
CA VAL A 24 1.99 11.93 0.29
C VAL A 24 2.77 12.58 1.43
N GLU A 25 2.06 13.26 2.31
CA GLU A 25 2.66 13.88 3.49
C GLU A 25 2.86 12.87 4.62
N GLN A 26 3.66 13.24 5.60
CA GLN A 26 3.90 12.36 6.76
C GLN A 26 2.64 12.21 7.60
N GLY A 27 2.25 10.98 7.90
CA GLY A 27 1.05 10.65 8.67
C GLY A 27 -0.23 10.68 7.85
N GLU A 28 -0.17 11.05 6.56
CA GLU A 28 -1.34 11.12 5.70
C GLU A 28 -1.78 9.73 5.22
N PHE A 29 -3.09 9.51 5.09
CA PHE A 29 -3.69 8.36 4.45
C PHE A 29 -4.19 8.75 3.06
N VAL A 30 -3.38 8.48 2.05
CA VAL A 30 -3.67 8.83 0.65
C VAL A 30 -4.14 7.61 -0.12
N SER A 31 -5.09 7.79 -1.02
CA SER A 31 -5.50 6.75 -1.96
C SER A 31 -5.21 7.11 -3.41
N LEU A 32 -4.95 6.08 -4.22
CA LEU A 32 -4.90 6.12 -5.66
C LEU A 32 -5.96 5.14 -6.19
N VAL A 33 -7.06 5.67 -6.69
CA VAL A 33 -8.20 4.89 -7.16
C VAL A 33 -8.36 4.97 -8.68
N GLY A 34 -8.99 3.98 -9.29
CA GLY A 34 -9.24 3.94 -10.72
C GLY A 34 -9.58 2.53 -11.20
N PRO A 35 -10.01 2.37 -12.46
CA PRO A 35 -10.39 1.09 -13.01
C PRO A 35 -9.21 0.12 -13.12
N ASN A 36 -9.53 -1.16 -13.37
CA ASN A 36 -8.50 -2.16 -13.64
C ASN A 36 -7.72 -1.79 -14.91
N GLY A 37 -6.40 -1.96 -14.85
CA GLY A 37 -5.51 -1.59 -15.94
C GLY A 37 -5.17 -0.09 -16.03
N ALA A 38 -5.69 0.77 -15.14
CA ALA A 38 -5.39 2.20 -15.15
C ALA A 38 -3.94 2.57 -14.81
N GLY A 39 -3.15 1.61 -14.26
CA GLY A 39 -1.75 1.83 -13.90
C GLY A 39 -1.47 1.92 -12.39
N LYS A 40 -2.46 1.66 -11.53
CA LYS A 40 -2.35 1.73 -10.07
C LYS A 40 -1.16 0.93 -9.51
N THR A 41 -1.16 -0.38 -9.72
CA THR A 41 -0.05 -1.27 -9.30
C THR A 41 1.28 -0.88 -9.94
N THR A 42 1.26 -0.42 -11.20
CA THR A 42 2.46 0.06 -11.89
C THR A 42 3.06 1.29 -11.20
N CYS A 43 2.21 2.19 -10.68
CA CYS A 43 2.64 3.34 -9.89
C CYS A 43 3.35 2.89 -8.60
N LEU A 44 2.77 1.97 -7.83
CA LEU A 44 3.41 1.44 -6.62
C LEU A 44 4.72 0.70 -6.93
N LYS A 45 4.78 -0.05 -8.03
CA LYS A 45 6.01 -0.72 -8.49
C LYS A 45 7.09 0.28 -8.91
N ALA A 46 6.72 1.40 -9.52
CA ALA A 46 7.67 2.47 -9.86
C ALA A 46 8.22 3.12 -8.58
N ILE A 47 7.37 3.46 -7.61
CA ILE A 47 7.75 4.04 -6.32
C ILE A 47 8.69 3.09 -5.56
N SER A 48 8.41 1.79 -5.55
CA SER A 48 9.25 0.79 -4.84
C SER A 48 10.52 0.40 -5.60
N GLY A 49 10.75 0.94 -6.80
CA GLY A 49 11.93 0.66 -7.64
C GLY A 49 11.90 -0.69 -8.35
N LEU A 50 10.80 -1.45 -8.25
CA LEU A 50 10.59 -2.71 -8.99
C LEU A 50 10.48 -2.49 -10.49
N ILE A 51 9.98 -1.32 -10.89
CA ILE A 51 9.98 -0.84 -12.26
C ILE A 51 10.74 0.48 -12.28
N LYS A 52 11.59 0.69 -13.27
CA LYS A 52 12.31 1.96 -13.41
C LYS A 52 11.42 2.97 -14.13
N ALA A 53 11.37 4.19 -13.61
CA ALA A 53 10.79 5.30 -14.32
C ALA A 53 11.64 5.62 -15.57
N SER A 54 10.98 5.86 -16.69
CA SER A 54 11.62 6.31 -17.94
C SER A 54 11.83 7.81 -17.94
N GLU A 55 10.94 8.54 -17.27
CA GLU A 55 10.95 10.02 -17.16
C GLU A 55 10.45 10.44 -15.78
N GLY A 56 10.78 11.69 -15.41
CA GLY A 56 10.36 12.29 -14.14
C GLY A 56 11.19 11.84 -12.94
N ASP A 57 10.81 12.32 -11.77
CA ASP A 57 11.51 12.10 -10.52
C ASP A 57 10.59 11.53 -9.45
N ILE A 58 11.11 10.58 -8.67
CA ILE A 58 10.48 10.05 -7.46
C ILE A 58 11.35 10.47 -6.29
N ILE A 59 10.78 11.27 -5.38
CA ILE A 59 11.47 11.83 -4.22
C ILE A 59 10.87 11.20 -2.97
N PHE A 60 11.69 10.60 -2.12
CA PHE A 60 11.30 10.04 -0.84
C PHE A 60 12.25 10.55 0.25
N LEU A 61 11.70 11.16 1.31
CA LEU A 61 12.49 11.77 2.39
C LEU A 61 13.52 12.79 1.85
N ASP A 62 13.08 13.65 0.93
CA ASP A 62 13.89 14.68 0.29
C ASP A 62 15.06 14.15 -0.55
N GLU A 63 15.12 12.82 -0.79
CA GLU A 63 16.11 12.15 -1.61
C GLU A 63 15.49 11.62 -2.90
N ASN A 64 16.12 11.85 -4.05
CA ASN A 64 15.69 11.28 -5.33
C ASN A 64 16.01 9.77 -5.35
N ILE A 65 14.94 8.96 -5.41
CA ILE A 65 15.03 7.49 -5.42
C ILE A 65 14.77 6.87 -6.79
N THR A 66 14.55 7.66 -7.83
CA THR A 66 14.14 7.22 -9.19
C THR A 66 15.00 6.09 -9.74
N LYS A 67 16.30 6.13 -9.45
CA LYS A 67 17.28 5.13 -9.94
C LYS A 67 17.72 4.13 -8.86
N LYS A 68 17.23 4.26 -7.62
CA LYS A 68 17.60 3.34 -6.54
C LYS A 68 17.03 1.95 -6.76
N ASN A 69 17.68 0.96 -6.16
CA ASN A 69 17.20 -0.43 -6.19
C ASN A 69 16.21 -0.69 -5.02
N PRO A 70 15.27 -1.63 -5.15
CA PRO A 70 14.27 -1.92 -4.12
C PRO A 70 14.85 -2.16 -2.72
N PRO A 71 15.97 -2.90 -2.53
CA PRO A 71 16.53 -3.08 -1.19
C PRO A 71 16.98 -1.77 -0.53
N ASP A 72 17.48 -0.80 -1.30
CA ASP A 72 17.93 0.49 -0.76
C ASP A 72 16.72 1.35 -0.38
N ILE A 73 15.68 1.38 -1.21
CA ILE A 73 14.42 2.07 -0.93
C ILE A 73 13.76 1.49 0.32
N THR A 74 13.75 0.15 0.47
CA THR A 74 13.22 -0.51 1.66
C THR A 74 14.01 -0.14 2.92
N ARG A 75 15.34 -0.03 2.85
CA ARG A 75 16.18 0.42 3.98
C ARG A 75 15.91 1.87 4.38
N MET A 76 15.46 2.72 3.46
CA MET A 76 15.03 4.09 3.75
C MET A 76 13.71 4.15 4.53
N GLY A 77 12.94 3.05 4.55
CA GLY A 77 11.70 2.93 5.30
C GLY A 77 10.43 2.90 4.42
N LEU A 78 10.54 2.50 3.16
CA LEU A 78 9.38 2.23 2.32
C LEU A 78 9.08 0.73 2.33
N SER A 79 7.84 0.37 2.68
CA SER A 79 7.36 -1.02 2.62
C SER A 79 6.24 -1.14 1.59
N PHE A 80 6.27 -2.20 0.79
CA PHE A 80 5.27 -2.46 -0.24
C PHE A 80 4.58 -3.81 0.02
N VAL A 81 3.28 -3.74 0.24
CA VAL A 81 2.37 -4.89 0.36
C VAL A 81 1.67 -5.08 -0.97
N THR A 82 2.03 -6.12 -1.69
CA THR A 82 1.48 -6.45 -3.01
C THR A 82 0.09 -7.09 -2.90
N GLU A 83 -0.67 -7.04 -3.98
CA GLU A 83 -2.01 -7.62 -4.10
C GLU A 83 -2.05 -9.10 -3.67
N ASP A 84 -1.11 -9.92 -4.14
CA ASP A 84 -0.99 -11.34 -3.81
C ASP A 84 -0.41 -11.60 -2.40
N GLY A 85 0.09 -10.55 -1.75
CA GLY A 85 0.70 -10.58 -0.43
C GLY A 85 2.04 -11.30 -0.35
N CYS A 86 2.47 -12.03 -1.37
CA CYS A 86 3.76 -12.75 -1.46
C CYS A 86 4.16 -13.50 -0.17
N LEU A 87 3.22 -14.18 0.50
CA LEU A 87 3.49 -14.92 1.73
C LEU A 87 4.24 -16.23 1.47
N PHE A 88 5.13 -16.59 2.39
CA PHE A 88 5.77 -17.89 2.41
C PHE A 88 4.81 -18.90 3.04
N THR A 89 4.01 -19.58 2.23
CA THR A 89 2.90 -20.45 2.64
C THR A 89 3.34 -21.67 3.45
N GLY A 90 4.56 -22.16 3.22
CA GLY A 90 5.20 -23.25 3.98
C GLY A 90 5.83 -22.82 5.31
N MET A 91 5.80 -21.54 5.63
CA MET A 91 6.28 -20.97 6.89
C MET A 91 5.11 -20.61 7.80
N THR A 92 5.36 -20.58 9.11
CA THR A 92 4.41 -20.12 10.10
C THR A 92 4.14 -18.61 10.02
N VAL A 93 3.09 -18.14 10.68
CA VAL A 93 2.81 -16.72 10.87
C VAL A 93 4.02 -16.00 11.47
N GLU A 94 4.60 -16.54 12.54
CA GLU A 94 5.77 -15.95 13.20
C GLU A 94 6.98 -15.85 12.28
N GLU A 95 7.28 -16.88 11.50
CA GLU A 95 8.38 -16.88 10.55
C GLU A 95 8.18 -15.87 9.44
N ASN A 96 6.95 -15.74 8.89
CA ASN A 96 6.60 -14.70 7.93
C ASN A 96 6.82 -13.29 8.50
N LEU A 97 6.37 -13.04 9.75
CA LEU A 97 6.59 -11.76 10.41
C LEU A 97 8.07 -11.44 10.55
N ARG A 98 8.87 -12.38 11.02
CA ARG A 98 10.32 -12.19 11.20
C ARG A 98 11.06 -11.91 9.90
N LEU A 99 10.63 -12.48 8.78
CA LEU A 99 11.17 -12.13 7.47
C LEU A 99 10.92 -10.66 7.12
N GLY A 100 9.76 -10.09 7.49
CA GLY A 100 9.48 -8.66 7.31
C GLY A 100 10.47 -7.74 8.04
N ALA A 101 11.07 -8.23 9.13
CA ALA A 101 12.07 -7.50 9.91
C ALA A 101 13.52 -7.71 9.42
N PHE A 102 13.74 -8.41 8.31
CA PHE A 102 15.09 -8.82 7.86
C PHE A 102 16.08 -7.66 7.72
N ILE A 103 15.60 -6.45 7.39
CA ILE A 103 16.44 -5.26 7.28
C ILE A 103 16.87 -4.68 8.63
N LEU A 104 16.19 -5.02 9.72
CA LEU A 104 16.46 -4.50 11.06
C LEU A 104 17.57 -5.34 11.73
N LYS A 105 18.67 -4.70 12.10
CA LYS A 105 19.80 -5.37 12.78
C LYS A 105 19.60 -5.50 14.29
N ASP A 106 18.79 -4.62 14.88
CA ASP A 106 18.55 -4.58 16.33
C ASP A 106 17.44 -5.57 16.73
N LYS A 107 17.84 -6.68 17.34
CA LYS A 107 16.91 -7.72 17.85
C LYS A 107 15.89 -7.19 18.86
N LYS A 108 16.26 -6.20 19.69
CA LYS A 108 15.37 -5.60 20.66
C LYS A 108 14.24 -4.86 19.96
N ARG A 109 14.59 -4.09 18.93
CA ARG A 109 13.63 -3.37 18.09
C ARG A 109 12.70 -4.35 17.33
N VAL A 110 13.25 -5.44 16.76
CA VAL A 110 12.45 -6.49 16.11
C VAL A 110 11.41 -7.08 17.07
N ASN A 111 11.81 -7.45 18.29
CA ASN A 111 10.88 -8.00 19.27
C ASN A 111 9.81 -6.99 19.71
N GLN A 112 10.16 -5.71 19.85
CA GLN A 112 9.19 -4.66 20.17
C GLN A 112 8.18 -4.47 19.03
N THR A 113 8.64 -4.43 17.78
CA THR A 113 7.79 -4.32 16.61
C THR A 113 6.90 -5.55 16.45
N GLU A 114 7.43 -6.76 16.66
CA GLU A 114 6.64 -8.00 16.62
C GLU A 114 5.51 -7.98 17.66
N LYS A 115 5.82 -7.58 18.90
CA LYS A 115 4.81 -7.44 19.95
C LYS A 115 3.71 -6.45 19.55
N TYR A 116 4.10 -5.28 19.09
CA TYR A 116 3.19 -4.25 18.61
C TYR A 116 2.29 -4.75 17.46
N VAL A 117 2.88 -5.37 16.44
CA VAL A 117 2.14 -5.92 15.29
C VAL A 117 1.15 -7.02 15.74
N LEU A 118 1.54 -7.89 16.67
CA LEU A 118 0.65 -8.93 17.20
C LEU A 118 -0.45 -8.38 18.11
N GLU A 119 -0.29 -7.20 18.70
CA GLU A 119 -1.35 -6.49 19.42
C GLU A 119 -2.37 -5.88 18.44
N LEU A 120 -1.92 -5.39 17.30
CA LEU A 120 -2.77 -4.87 16.22
C LEU A 120 -3.58 -5.97 15.50
N PHE A 121 -3.00 -7.17 15.41
CA PHE A 121 -3.62 -8.31 14.74
C PHE A 121 -3.81 -9.50 15.68
N PRO A 122 -4.82 -9.48 16.61
CA PRO A 122 -5.01 -10.51 17.62
C PRO A 122 -5.19 -11.92 17.03
N ARG A 123 -5.86 -12.04 15.87
CA ARG A 123 -6.03 -13.31 15.16
C ARG A 123 -4.71 -13.94 14.74
N LEU A 124 -3.74 -13.13 14.32
CA LEU A 124 -2.40 -13.62 13.97
C LEU A 124 -1.63 -14.05 15.22
N LYS A 125 -1.85 -13.38 16.36
CA LYS A 125 -1.27 -13.76 17.65
C LYS A 125 -1.73 -15.16 18.10
N GLU A 126 -3.04 -15.43 18.00
CA GLU A 126 -3.63 -16.74 18.32
C GLU A 126 -3.06 -17.86 17.43
N ARG A 127 -2.76 -17.53 16.16
CA ARG A 127 -2.32 -18.47 15.12
C ARG A 127 -0.82 -18.42 14.83
N ARG A 128 -0.03 -17.87 15.75
CA ARG A 128 1.40 -17.58 15.57
C ARG A 128 2.22 -18.75 15.01
N LYS A 129 1.91 -19.98 15.44
CA LYS A 129 2.59 -21.22 15.04
C LYS A 129 1.91 -21.93 13.84
N GLN A 130 0.80 -21.39 13.33
CA GLN A 130 0.09 -21.96 12.21
C GLN A 130 0.80 -21.63 10.89
N LEU A 131 0.80 -22.56 9.93
CA LEU A 131 1.34 -22.33 8.58
C LEU A 131 0.50 -21.27 7.85
N ALA A 132 1.16 -20.30 7.24
CA ALA A 132 0.49 -19.21 6.52
C ALA A 132 -0.42 -19.70 5.39
N GLY A 133 -0.07 -20.82 4.74
CA GLY A 133 -0.88 -21.43 3.70
C GLY A 133 -2.24 -21.94 4.15
N THR A 134 -2.42 -22.18 5.47
CA THR A 134 -3.68 -22.71 6.04
C THR A 134 -4.59 -21.61 6.62
N LEU A 135 -4.17 -20.35 6.53
CA LEU A 135 -4.97 -19.19 6.93
C LEU A 135 -6.10 -18.91 5.93
N SER A 136 -7.18 -18.30 6.39
CA SER A 136 -8.23 -17.73 5.53
C SER A 136 -7.69 -16.61 4.64
N GLY A 137 -8.42 -16.23 3.59
CA GLY A 137 -8.05 -15.13 2.71
C GLY A 137 -7.78 -13.82 3.46
N GLY A 138 -8.70 -13.41 4.35
CA GLY A 138 -8.55 -12.21 5.16
C GLY A 138 -7.37 -12.29 6.13
N GLU A 139 -7.16 -13.43 6.78
CA GLU A 139 -6.01 -13.63 7.66
C GLU A 139 -4.69 -13.56 6.89
N ARG A 140 -4.63 -14.08 5.66
CA ARG A 140 -3.46 -13.91 4.79
C ARG A 140 -3.21 -12.47 4.42
N LYS A 141 -4.24 -11.68 4.08
CA LYS A 141 -4.10 -10.24 3.82
C LYS A 141 -3.58 -9.50 5.05
N MET A 142 -4.16 -9.77 6.23
CA MET A 142 -3.68 -9.20 7.50
C MET A 142 -2.22 -9.59 7.79
N LEU A 143 -1.83 -10.84 7.54
CA LEU A 143 -0.44 -11.28 7.70
C LEU A 143 0.52 -10.56 6.74
N SER A 144 0.09 -10.30 5.51
CA SER A 144 0.88 -9.56 4.53
C SER A 144 1.13 -8.11 4.99
N ILE A 145 0.08 -7.42 5.45
CA ILE A 145 0.18 -6.07 6.02
C ILE A 145 1.07 -6.08 7.27
N ALA A 146 0.80 -7.01 8.19
CA ALA A 146 1.58 -7.20 9.41
C ALA A 146 3.07 -7.42 9.12
N ARG A 147 3.40 -8.24 8.12
CA ARG A 147 4.78 -8.47 7.69
C ARG A 147 5.41 -7.19 7.12
N GLY A 148 4.67 -6.40 6.35
CA GLY A 148 5.13 -5.11 5.86
C GLY A 148 5.49 -4.15 7.00
N LEU A 149 4.71 -4.14 8.08
CA LEU A 149 4.95 -3.33 9.26
C LEU A 149 6.19 -3.76 10.06
N MET A 150 6.61 -5.03 9.97
CA MET A 150 7.78 -5.52 10.70
C MET A 150 9.07 -4.81 10.32
N SER A 151 9.15 -4.19 9.13
CA SER A 151 10.28 -3.33 8.74
C SER A 151 10.27 -1.98 9.47
N ASN A 152 9.24 -1.65 10.24
CA ASN A 152 8.99 -0.36 10.87
C ASN A 152 9.05 0.79 9.85
N PRO A 153 8.19 0.76 8.82
CA PRO A 153 8.28 1.67 7.69
C PRO A 153 7.85 3.09 8.05
N LYS A 154 8.36 4.07 7.29
CA LYS A 154 7.90 5.47 7.30
C LYS A 154 6.68 5.66 6.40
N ILE A 155 6.57 4.84 5.36
CA ILE A 155 5.41 4.76 4.48
C ILE A 155 5.11 3.30 4.12
N LEU A 156 3.84 2.94 4.16
CA LEU A 156 3.32 1.65 3.72
C LEU A 156 2.55 1.84 2.42
N LEU A 157 3.02 1.22 1.35
CA LEU A 157 2.29 1.11 0.10
C LEU A 157 1.46 -0.18 0.14
N VAL A 158 0.16 -0.09 -0.16
CA VAL A 158 -0.76 -1.23 -0.09
C VAL A 158 -1.54 -1.35 -1.40
N ASP A 159 -1.42 -2.50 -2.06
CA ASP A 159 -2.02 -2.75 -3.37
C ASP A 159 -3.23 -3.67 -3.24
N GLU A 160 -4.42 -3.14 -3.51
CA GLU A 160 -5.72 -3.82 -3.56
C GLU A 160 -5.94 -4.86 -2.42
N PRO A 161 -5.84 -4.44 -1.15
CA PRO A 161 -5.92 -5.38 -0.03
C PRO A 161 -7.29 -6.02 0.14
N SER A 162 -8.37 -5.42 -0.40
CA SER A 162 -9.74 -5.94 -0.31
C SER A 162 -10.08 -6.94 -1.39
N LEU A 163 -9.28 -7.03 -2.46
CA LEU A 163 -9.60 -7.85 -3.63
C LEU A 163 -9.77 -9.33 -3.28
N GLY A 164 -10.90 -9.90 -3.71
CA GLY A 164 -11.22 -11.33 -3.50
C GLY A 164 -11.64 -11.70 -2.08
N LEU A 165 -11.87 -10.72 -1.21
CA LEU A 165 -12.37 -10.95 0.15
C LEU A 165 -13.90 -10.83 0.22
N ALA A 166 -14.49 -11.55 1.17
CA ALA A 166 -15.86 -11.30 1.57
C ALA A 166 -15.98 -9.90 2.23
N PRO A 167 -17.12 -9.20 2.12
CA PRO A 167 -17.25 -7.80 2.59
C PRO A 167 -16.79 -7.59 4.03
N ASN A 168 -17.21 -8.42 4.96
CA ASN A 168 -16.82 -8.34 6.37
C ASN A 168 -15.31 -8.51 6.62
N LEU A 169 -14.62 -9.23 5.74
CA LEU A 169 -13.16 -9.39 5.82
C LEU A 169 -12.44 -8.18 5.21
N ALA A 170 -12.99 -7.61 4.14
CA ALA A 170 -12.50 -6.37 3.55
C ALA A 170 -12.61 -5.22 4.56
N ASP A 171 -13.77 -5.07 5.23
CA ASP A 171 -13.98 -4.07 6.28
C ASP A 171 -12.94 -4.21 7.39
N ALA A 172 -12.71 -5.43 7.87
CA ALA A 172 -11.70 -5.67 8.91
C ALA A 172 -10.26 -5.28 8.46
N VAL A 173 -9.93 -5.44 7.17
CA VAL A 173 -8.64 -4.99 6.62
C VAL A 173 -8.57 -3.47 6.57
N PHE A 174 -9.65 -2.81 6.13
CA PHE A 174 -9.71 -1.34 6.11
C PHE A 174 -9.66 -0.75 7.52
N ASP A 175 -10.37 -1.31 8.49
CA ASP A 175 -10.30 -0.91 9.90
C ASP A 175 -8.87 -1.01 10.45
N ALA A 176 -8.16 -2.06 10.09
CA ALA A 176 -6.75 -2.21 10.47
C ALA A 176 -5.88 -1.10 9.86
N LEU A 177 -6.05 -0.76 8.57
CA LEU A 177 -5.31 0.33 7.92
C LEU A 177 -5.63 1.69 8.55
N VAL A 178 -6.91 1.97 8.84
CA VAL A 178 -7.34 3.19 9.56
C VAL A 178 -6.69 3.26 10.95
N SER A 179 -6.69 2.14 11.68
CA SER A 179 -6.06 2.07 13.00
C SER A 179 -4.56 2.35 12.94
N LEU A 180 -3.86 1.81 11.93
CA LEU A 180 -2.45 2.05 11.68
C LEU A 180 -2.16 3.53 11.38
N ASN A 181 -2.95 4.14 10.50
CA ASN A 181 -2.79 5.54 10.16
C ASN A 181 -3.02 6.45 11.38
N LYS A 182 -4.07 6.21 12.19
CA LYS A 182 -4.31 6.92 13.46
C LYS A 182 -3.14 6.82 14.45
N GLN A 183 -2.28 5.82 14.31
CA GLN A 183 -1.06 5.64 15.10
C GLN A 183 0.17 6.29 14.43
N GLY A 184 -0.04 7.07 13.36
CA GLY A 184 0.98 7.86 12.67
C GLY A 184 1.69 7.15 11.52
N VAL A 185 1.22 5.96 11.10
CA VAL A 185 1.76 5.30 9.90
C VAL A 185 1.24 6.02 8.65
N THR A 186 2.14 6.48 7.80
CA THR A 186 1.78 7.03 6.49
C THR A 186 1.40 5.90 5.54
N ILE A 187 0.28 6.04 4.84
CA ILE A 187 -0.23 4.98 3.95
C ILE A 187 -0.54 5.56 2.57
N LEU A 188 -0.07 4.89 1.53
CA LEU A 188 -0.56 5.06 0.16
C LEU A 188 -1.28 3.76 -0.24
N LEU A 189 -2.60 3.84 -0.31
CA LEU A 189 -3.51 2.76 -0.65
C LEU A 189 -3.88 2.81 -2.12
N VAL A 190 -3.78 1.70 -2.80
CA VAL A 190 -4.36 1.49 -4.13
C VAL A 190 -5.57 0.59 -3.98
N GLU A 191 -6.70 1.02 -4.51
CA GLU A 191 -7.96 0.27 -4.44
C GLU A 191 -8.84 0.47 -5.68
N GLN A 192 -9.71 -0.51 -5.91
CA GLN A 192 -10.77 -0.45 -6.90
C GLN A 192 -12.11 -0.04 -6.26
N ASN A 193 -12.33 -0.39 -4.99
CA ASN A 193 -13.55 0.01 -4.25
C ASN A 193 -13.46 1.49 -3.85
N VAL A 194 -13.89 2.36 -4.76
CA VAL A 194 -13.77 3.82 -4.60
C VAL A 194 -14.58 4.29 -3.40
N ASN A 195 -15.81 3.81 -3.21
CA ASN A 195 -16.71 4.31 -2.16
C ASN A 195 -16.09 4.16 -0.77
N THR A 196 -15.77 2.92 -0.38
CA THR A 196 -15.16 2.63 0.93
C THR A 196 -13.82 3.36 1.10
N THR A 197 -13.03 3.45 0.02
CA THR A 197 -11.71 4.09 0.07
C THR A 197 -11.82 5.59 0.35
N LEU A 198 -12.78 6.28 -0.29
CA LEU A 198 -13.01 7.72 -0.07
C LEU A 198 -13.47 8.04 1.36
N GLU A 199 -14.15 7.10 2.03
CA GLU A 199 -14.62 7.28 3.41
C GLU A 199 -13.48 7.21 4.44
N ILE A 200 -12.38 6.51 4.12
CA ILE A 200 -11.31 6.20 5.08
C ILE A 200 -10.01 6.96 4.84
N THR A 201 -9.87 7.66 3.71
CA THR A 201 -8.64 8.35 3.33
C THR A 201 -8.77 9.86 3.42
N ASP A 202 -7.65 10.56 3.66
CA ASP A 202 -7.61 12.02 3.76
C ASP A 202 -7.69 12.67 2.38
N ARG A 203 -6.92 12.12 1.42
CA ARG A 203 -6.79 12.64 0.07
C ARG A 203 -6.78 11.51 -0.95
N THR A 204 -7.38 11.77 -2.11
CA THR A 204 -7.51 10.79 -3.18
C THR A 204 -6.99 11.36 -4.50
N TYR A 205 -6.29 10.52 -5.22
CA TYR A 205 -5.94 10.68 -6.63
C TYR A 205 -6.74 9.68 -7.46
N VAL A 206 -7.35 10.15 -8.54
CA VAL A 206 -8.04 9.28 -9.51
C VAL A 206 -7.15 9.11 -10.72
N ILE A 207 -6.84 7.85 -11.06
CA ILE A 207 -6.00 7.52 -12.21
C ILE A 207 -6.83 6.83 -13.29
N GLU A 208 -6.71 7.32 -14.53
CA GLU A 208 -7.30 6.75 -15.73
C GLU A 208 -6.27 6.70 -16.84
N GLN A 209 -6.17 5.58 -17.54
CA GLN A 209 -5.26 5.40 -18.69
C GLN A 209 -3.82 5.89 -18.40
N GLY A 210 -3.32 5.64 -17.19
CA GLY A 210 -1.98 6.01 -16.77
C GLY A 210 -1.76 7.49 -16.46
N ARG A 211 -2.83 8.28 -16.26
CA ARG A 211 -2.77 9.71 -15.93
C ARG A 211 -3.62 10.02 -14.71
N ILE A 212 -3.21 10.98 -13.90
CA ILE A 212 -4.08 11.53 -12.85
C ILE A 212 -5.09 12.46 -13.52
N CYS A 213 -6.37 12.12 -13.41
CA CYS A 213 -7.46 12.93 -13.96
C CYS A 213 -8.12 13.83 -12.91
N LEU A 214 -8.16 13.41 -11.65
CA LEU A 214 -8.69 14.17 -10.51
C LEU A 214 -7.81 13.97 -9.27
N GLN A 215 -7.79 14.97 -8.40
CA GLN A 215 -7.16 14.89 -7.09
C GLN A 215 -7.80 15.88 -6.12
N GLY A 216 -7.82 15.55 -4.86
CA GLY A 216 -8.33 16.43 -3.81
C GLY A 216 -8.62 15.72 -2.50
N PRO A 217 -9.14 16.44 -1.49
CA PRO A 217 -9.65 15.83 -0.29
C PRO A 217 -10.68 14.74 -0.59
N SER A 218 -10.57 13.58 0.05
CA SER A 218 -11.46 12.44 -0.23
C SER A 218 -12.92 12.77 0.03
N SER A 219 -13.20 13.61 1.02
CA SER A 219 -14.56 14.12 1.31
C SER A 219 -15.18 14.93 0.15
N GLU A 220 -14.37 15.68 -0.60
CA GLU A 220 -14.82 16.43 -1.76
C GLU A 220 -15.01 15.51 -2.98
N MET A 221 -14.21 14.46 -3.09
CA MET A 221 -14.34 13.46 -4.16
C MET A 221 -15.65 12.68 -4.08
N LEU A 222 -16.19 12.42 -2.89
CA LEU A 222 -17.51 11.83 -2.69
C LEU A 222 -18.66 12.68 -3.28
N ALA A 223 -18.47 14.00 -3.34
CA ALA A 223 -19.45 14.93 -3.90
C ALA A 223 -19.26 15.17 -5.41
N ASN A 224 -18.13 14.75 -5.99
CA ASN A 224 -17.75 15.03 -7.36
C ASN A 224 -18.59 14.22 -8.37
N ASP A 225 -19.22 14.90 -9.34
CA ASP A 225 -20.15 14.27 -10.29
C ASP A 225 -19.47 13.24 -11.21
N HIS A 226 -18.20 13.48 -11.61
CA HIS A 226 -17.44 12.52 -12.40
C HIS A 226 -17.16 11.24 -11.60
N VAL A 227 -16.76 11.37 -10.35
CA VAL A 227 -16.55 10.23 -9.44
C VAL A 227 -17.85 9.47 -9.22
N LYS A 228 -18.97 10.18 -8.98
CA LYS A 228 -20.29 9.57 -8.82
C LYS A 228 -20.73 8.77 -10.03
N SER A 229 -20.65 9.37 -11.22
CA SER A 229 -21.12 8.72 -12.44
C SER A 229 -20.22 7.56 -12.88
N CYS A 230 -18.89 7.70 -12.78
CA CYS A 230 -17.94 6.70 -13.28
C CYS A 230 -17.67 5.56 -12.29
N TYR A 231 -17.73 5.84 -10.98
CA TYR A 231 -17.24 4.89 -9.96
C TYR A 231 -18.26 4.51 -8.88
N LEU A 232 -19.27 5.35 -8.59
CA LEU A 232 -20.25 5.07 -7.55
C LEU A 232 -21.59 4.56 -8.11
N GLY A 233 -21.77 4.53 -9.44
CA GLY A 233 -23.01 4.09 -10.09
C GLY A 233 -24.22 4.98 -9.79
N LEU A 234 -23.97 6.21 -9.37
CA LEU A 234 -24.99 7.22 -9.07
C LEU A 234 -25.09 8.15 -10.30
N ALA A 235 -25.98 7.82 -11.23
CA ALA A 235 -26.33 8.67 -12.37
C ALA A 235 -27.49 9.59 -12.02
#